data_07daa1a1ea015e6da01efebe592f3212
#
_entry.id   07daa1a1ea015e6da01efebe592f3212
#
_cell.length_a   1.000
_cell.length_b   1.000
_cell.length_c   1.000
_cell.angle_alpha   90.00
_cell.angle_beta   90.00
_cell.angle_gamma   90.00
#
_symmetry.space_group_name_H-M   'P 1'
#
loop_
_entity.id
_entity.type
_entity.pdbx_description
1 polymer ?
#
loop_
_entity_poly.entity_id
_entity_poly.type
_entity_poly.pdbx_seq_one_letter_code
_entity_poly.pdbx_strand_id
1 'polypeptide(L)'
;MFLAVTEWILPVVLGISLGLLIAFSKNKKNQGGLIYLEPEEFRKNMRRGQLIDIRSEAEYKNEKINGSRNYPKKSVFQNLYLIRADQPIFLYHNKDIGLVKKVGKKLMRKGYNPVYVLKGGFDNWPFPKK
;
A
#
# COMPACT_ATOMS: atom_id res chain seq x y z
N MET A 1 -46.31 -4.41 15.87
CA MET A 1 -45.39 -5.49 15.53
C MET A 1 -44.45 -5.13 14.38
N PHE A 2 -44.93 -4.58 13.29
CA PHE A 2 -44.09 -4.13 12.18
C PHE A 2 -43.13 -2.99 12.54
N LEU A 3 -43.53 -2.08 13.39
CA LEU A 3 -42.72 -0.93 13.85
C LEU A 3 -41.54 -1.36 14.72
N ALA A 4 -41.66 -2.42 15.49
CA ALA A 4 -40.59 -2.90 16.38
C ALA A 4 -39.41 -3.52 15.60
N VAL A 5 -39.65 -4.16 14.47
CA VAL A 5 -38.60 -4.78 13.64
C VAL A 5 -37.84 -3.72 12.87
N THR A 6 -38.50 -2.70 12.34
CA THR A 6 -37.86 -1.57 11.64
C THR A 6 -37.08 -0.67 12.57
N GLU A 7 -37.48 -0.51 13.82
CA GLU A 7 -36.76 0.28 14.82
C GLU A 7 -35.41 -0.30 15.20
N TRP A 8 -35.24 -1.61 15.10
CA TRP A 8 -33.99 -2.28 15.43
C TRP A 8 -33.03 -2.39 14.24
N ILE A 9 -33.54 -2.53 13.04
CA ILE A 9 -32.73 -2.73 11.83
C ILE A 9 -31.99 -1.45 11.44
N LEU A 10 -32.62 -0.30 11.49
CA LEU A 10 -32.04 0.98 11.11
C LEU A 10 -30.79 1.36 11.94
N PRO A 11 -30.82 1.33 13.28
CA PRO A 11 -29.64 1.68 14.08
C PRO A 11 -28.50 0.68 13.92
N VAL A 12 -28.78 -0.60 13.68
CA VAL A 12 -27.75 -1.62 13.45
C VAL A 12 -27.02 -1.37 12.11
N VAL A 13 -27.75 -1.11 11.04
CA VAL A 13 -27.19 -0.80 9.72
C VAL A 13 -26.37 0.48 9.75
N LEU A 14 -26.85 1.52 10.41
CA LEU A 14 -26.13 2.79 10.57
C LEU A 14 -24.85 2.61 11.37
N GLY A 15 -24.87 1.79 12.42
CA GLY A 15 -23.70 1.52 13.25
C GLY A 15 -22.59 0.79 12.47
N ILE A 16 -22.94 -0.20 11.66
CA ILE A 16 -21.98 -0.93 10.83
C ILE A 16 -21.39 -0.02 9.75
N SER A 17 -22.21 0.77 9.08
CA SER A 17 -21.75 1.72 8.06
C SER A 17 -20.82 2.77 8.63
N LEU A 18 -21.12 3.31 9.81
CA LEU A 18 -20.29 4.29 10.49
C LEU A 18 -18.97 3.68 10.97
N GLY A 19 -18.99 2.44 11.47
CA GLY A 19 -17.79 1.72 11.88
C GLY A 19 -16.82 1.49 10.73
N LEU A 20 -17.32 1.12 9.56
CA LEU A 20 -16.52 0.94 8.35
C LEU A 20 -15.91 2.26 7.88
N LEU A 21 -16.66 3.35 7.88
CA LEU A 21 -16.18 4.68 7.54
C LEU A 21 -15.07 5.15 8.50
N ILE A 22 -15.21 4.92 9.79
CA ILE A 22 -14.20 5.26 10.79
C ILE A 22 -12.93 4.43 10.60
N ALA A 23 -13.05 3.14 10.31
CA ALA A 23 -11.90 2.26 10.05
C ALA A 23 -11.11 2.72 8.81
N PHE A 24 -11.78 3.04 7.72
CA PHE A 24 -11.15 3.60 6.52
C PHE A 24 -10.54 4.97 6.78
N SER A 25 -11.20 5.82 7.55
CA SER A 25 -10.75 7.16 7.91
C SER A 25 -9.48 7.14 8.77
N LYS A 26 -9.39 6.22 9.73
CA LYS A 26 -8.20 6.06 10.58
C LYS A 26 -6.97 5.63 9.77
N ASN A 27 -7.14 4.74 8.81
CA ASN A 27 -6.04 4.31 7.96
C ASN A 27 -5.52 5.43 7.07
N LYS A 28 -6.37 6.36 6.66
CA LYS A 28 -5.95 7.53 5.87
C LYS A 28 -5.26 8.62 6.68
N LYS A 29 -5.68 8.84 7.94
CA LYS A 29 -5.17 9.95 8.76
C LYS A 29 -3.77 9.73 9.32
N ASN A 30 -3.36 8.49 9.56
CA ASN A 30 -2.15 8.22 10.33
C ASN A 30 -0.85 8.32 9.53
N GLN A 31 -0.90 8.48 8.20
CA GLN A 31 0.28 8.25 7.38
C GLN A 31 0.48 9.24 6.22
N GLY A 32 -0.16 10.40 6.28
CA GLY A 32 0.01 11.41 5.24
C GLY A 32 -0.38 10.93 3.84
N GLY A 33 -1.37 10.04 3.76
CA GLY A 33 -1.88 9.50 2.50
C GLY A 33 -1.26 8.18 2.06
N LEU A 34 -0.12 7.77 2.63
CA LEU A 34 0.45 6.45 2.41
C LEU A 34 -0.24 5.43 3.31
N ILE A 35 -0.40 4.21 2.80
CA ILE A 35 -1.01 3.12 3.55
C ILE A 35 0.05 2.06 3.80
N TYR A 36 0.44 1.87 5.06
CA TYR A 36 1.39 0.84 5.46
C TYR A 36 0.65 -0.46 5.73
N LEU A 37 1.09 -1.52 5.06
CA LEU A 37 0.50 -2.84 5.21
C LEU A 37 1.47 -3.79 5.86
N GLU A 38 0.96 -4.60 6.79
CA GLU A 38 1.71 -5.74 7.32
C GLU A 38 2.04 -6.72 6.18
N PRO A 39 3.10 -7.52 6.30
CA PRO A 39 3.53 -8.41 5.22
C PRO A 39 2.43 -9.32 4.66
N GLU A 40 1.56 -9.85 5.50
CA GLU A 40 0.45 -10.69 5.06
C GLU A 40 -0.55 -9.95 4.19
N GLU A 41 -0.96 -8.74 4.62
CA GLU A 41 -1.88 -7.89 3.88
C GLU A 41 -1.25 -7.39 2.59
N PHE A 42 0.03 -7.04 2.64
CA PHE A 42 0.79 -6.62 1.46
C PHE A 42 0.83 -7.74 0.41
N ARG A 43 1.19 -8.95 0.83
CA ARG A 43 1.25 -10.12 -0.04
C ARG A 43 -0.11 -10.43 -0.67
N LYS A 44 -1.16 -10.35 0.12
CA LYS A 44 -2.53 -10.65 -0.31
C LYS A 44 -3.02 -9.74 -1.43
N ASN A 45 -2.59 -8.48 -1.39
CA ASN A 45 -3.12 -7.43 -2.26
C ASN A 45 -2.16 -7.00 -3.37
N MET A 46 -0.87 -7.30 -3.27
CA MET A 46 0.15 -6.78 -4.19
C MET A 46 -0.06 -7.16 -5.66
N ARG A 47 -0.75 -8.26 -5.93
CA ARG A 47 -1.05 -8.70 -7.29
C ARG A 47 -2.16 -7.89 -7.97
N ARG A 48 -2.90 -7.10 -7.19
CA ARG A 48 -3.94 -6.21 -7.71
C ARG A 48 -3.40 -4.91 -8.27
N GLY A 49 -2.12 -4.66 -8.08
CA GLY A 49 -1.48 -3.43 -8.50
C GLY A 49 -0.07 -3.67 -9.02
N GLN A 50 0.72 -2.63 -8.92
CA GLN A 50 2.11 -2.60 -9.39
C GLN A 50 3.06 -2.75 -8.21
N LEU A 51 3.82 -3.83 -8.19
CA LEU A 51 4.79 -4.11 -7.13
C LEU A 51 6.14 -3.52 -7.51
N ILE A 52 6.59 -2.52 -6.78
CA ILE A 52 7.79 -1.74 -7.09
C ILE A 52 8.82 -1.86 -5.98
N ASP A 53 10.01 -2.29 -6.36
CA ASP A 53 11.20 -2.37 -5.52
C ASP A 53 12.08 -1.15 -5.80
N ILE A 54 12.29 -0.30 -4.79
CA ILE A 54 13.12 0.90 -4.92
C ILE A 54 14.53 0.72 -4.38
N ARG A 55 14.95 -0.52 -4.12
CA ARG A 55 16.33 -0.84 -3.72
C ARG A 55 17.26 -0.71 -4.91
N SER A 56 18.56 -0.82 -4.63
CA SER A 56 19.55 -0.85 -5.71
C SER A 56 19.35 -2.03 -6.65
N GLU A 57 19.83 -1.89 -7.88
CA GLU A 57 19.76 -2.96 -8.87
C GLU A 57 20.49 -4.22 -8.40
N ALA A 58 21.62 -4.07 -7.73
CA ALA A 58 22.39 -5.19 -7.20
C ALA A 58 21.61 -5.99 -6.14
N GLU A 59 20.96 -5.30 -5.23
CA GLU A 59 20.11 -5.92 -4.21
C GLU A 59 18.93 -6.66 -4.84
N TYR A 60 18.28 -6.04 -5.81
CA TYR A 60 17.17 -6.63 -6.54
C TYR A 60 17.57 -7.90 -7.30
N LYS A 61 18.72 -7.89 -7.96
CA LYS A 61 19.22 -9.07 -8.69
C LYS A 61 19.58 -10.22 -7.75
N ASN A 62 20.07 -9.88 -6.55
CA ASN A 62 20.43 -10.87 -5.55
C ASN A 62 19.19 -11.59 -5.00
N GLU A 63 18.21 -10.82 -4.54
CA GLU A 63 16.98 -11.36 -3.96
C GLU A 63 15.87 -10.33 -4.01
N LYS A 64 14.64 -10.76 -4.27
CA LYS A 64 13.49 -9.87 -4.44
C LYS A 64 12.17 -10.54 -4.07
N ILE A 65 11.11 -9.76 -3.94
CA ILE A 65 9.75 -10.30 -3.90
C ILE A 65 9.35 -10.66 -5.34
N ASN A 66 8.89 -11.87 -5.52
CA ASN A 66 8.50 -12.37 -6.83
C ASN A 66 7.44 -11.49 -7.48
N GLY A 67 7.65 -11.11 -8.74
CA GLY A 67 6.75 -10.25 -9.50
C GLY A 67 7.01 -8.77 -9.34
N SER A 68 8.02 -8.37 -8.56
CA SER A 68 8.38 -6.97 -8.42
C SER A 68 9.16 -6.45 -9.63
N ARG A 69 9.02 -5.15 -9.87
CA ARG A 69 9.85 -4.41 -10.84
C ARG A 69 10.80 -3.51 -10.06
N ASN A 70 12.02 -3.39 -10.54
CA ASN A 70 13.03 -2.56 -9.90
C ASN A 70 13.09 -1.17 -10.52
N TYR A 71 12.75 -0.18 -9.73
CA TYR A 71 12.97 1.23 -10.05
C TYR A 71 13.73 1.83 -8.88
N PRO A 72 15.07 1.78 -8.89
CA PRO A 72 15.88 2.35 -7.82
C PRO A 72 15.49 3.81 -7.56
N LYS A 73 15.67 4.26 -6.33
CA LYS A 73 15.29 5.60 -5.88
C LYS A 73 15.57 6.72 -6.89
N LYS A 74 16.74 6.68 -7.54
CA LYS A 74 17.14 7.71 -8.49
C LYS A 74 16.39 7.64 -9.81
N SER A 75 15.93 6.46 -10.20
CA SER A 75 15.34 6.22 -11.51
C SER A 75 13.81 6.15 -11.51
N VAL A 76 13.18 6.01 -10.35
CA VAL A 76 11.70 5.87 -10.30
C VAL A 76 10.99 7.05 -10.97
N PHE A 77 11.47 8.26 -10.75
CA PHE A 77 10.84 9.47 -11.31
C PHE A 77 11.19 9.71 -12.77
N GLN A 78 12.26 9.09 -13.27
CA GLN A 78 12.60 9.10 -14.69
C GLN A 78 11.77 8.09 -15.49
N ASN A 79 11.18 7.12 -14.81
CA ASN A 79 10.41 6.03 -15.42
C ASN A 79 8.91 6.07 -15.08
N LEU A 80 8.38 7.22 -14.71
CA LEU A 80 6.96 7.37 -14.37
C LEU A 80 6.02 6.95 -15.51
N TYR A 81 6.45 7.13 -16.76
CA TYR A 81 5.66 6.71 -17.92
C TYR A 81 5.46 5.19 -17.99
N LEU A 82 6.26 4.40 -17.28
CA LEU A 82 6.11 2.95 -17.18
C LEU A 82 5.20 2.53 -16.01
N ILE A 83 4.85 3.48 -15.14
CA ILE A 83 4.02 3.23 -13.98
C ILE A 83 2.60 3.74 -14.28
N ARG A 84 1.62 2.87 -14.13
CA ARG A 84 0.22 3.21 -14.40
C ARG A 84 -0.38 4.01 -13.26
N ALA A 85 -1.02 5.14 -13.59
CA ALA A 85 -1.70 5.98 -12.60
C ALA A 85 -3.07 5.42 -12.19
N ASP A 86 -3.65 4.51 -13.00
CA ASP A 86 -4.96 3.90 -12.77
C ASP A 86 -4.92 2.62 -11.92
N GLN A 87 -3.73 2.22 -11.45
CA GLN A 87 -3.56 1.05 -10.59
C GLN A 87 -2.85 1.41 -9.29
N PRO A 88 -3.19 0.72 -8.19
CA PRO A 88 -2.47 0.92 -6.93
C PRO A 88 -0.99 0.58 -7.06
N ILE A 89 -0.17 1.27 -6.27
CA ILE A 89 1.26 1.01 -6.18
C ILE A 89 1.55 0.32 -4.86
N PHE A 90 2.33 -0.76 -4.92
CA PHE A 90 2.87 -1.49 -3.76
C PHE A 90 4.38 -1.29 -3.74
N LEU A 91 4.85 -0.51 -2.77
CA LEU A 91 6.21 0.00 -2.73
C LEU A 91 6.98 -0.62 -1.57
N TYR A 92 8.24 -1.03 -1.79
CA TYR A 92 9.07 -1.51 -0.70
C TYR A 92 10.54 -1.18 -0.89
N HIS A 93 11.24 -1.06 0.22
CA HIS A 93 12.69 -0.95 0.36
C HIS A 93 13.16 -1.96 1.41
N ASN A 94 14.44 -1.97 1.76
CA ASN A 94 14.97 -2.87 2.79
C ASN A 94 14.39 -2.56 4.18
N LYS A 95 14.75 -1.39 4.73
CA LYS A 95 14.30 -0.92 6.05
C LYS A 95 14.10 0.59 6.11
N ASP A 96 14.61 1.31 5.12
CA ASP A 96 14.64 2.78 5.17
C ASP A 96 13.23 3.35 5.02
N ILE A 97 12.57 3.50 6.14
CA ILE A 97 11.21 4.05 6.23
C ILE A 97 11.18 5.49 5.71
N GLY A 98 12.20 6.28 6.01
CA GLY A 98 12.28 7.67 5.56
C GLY A 98 12.33 7.79 4.04
N LEU A 99 13.14 6.96 3.40
CA LEU A 99 13.25 6.93 1.95
C LEU A 99 11.96 6.50 1.26
N VAL A 100 11.37 5.41 1.71
CA VAL A 100 10.10 4.90 1.18
C VAL A 100 8.99 5.94 1.31
N LYS A 101 8.92 6.57 2.46
CA LYS A 101 7.95 7.63 2.72
C LYS A 101 8.11 8.81 1.77
N LYS A 102 9.36 9.24 1.54
CA LYS A 102 9.68 10.35 0.64
C LYS A 102 9.27 10.03 -0.80
N VAL A 103 9.62 8.84 -1.29
CA VAL A 103 9.28 8.39 -2.63
C VAL A 103 7.76 8.23 -2.78
N GLY A 104 7.12 7.59 -1.83
CA GLY A 104 5.68 7.36 -1.84
C GLY A 104 4.87 8.66 -1.85
N LYS A 105 5.25 9.63 -1.01
CA LYS A 105 4.60 10.94 -0.97
C LYS A 105 4.75 11.71 -2.28
N LYS A 106 5.92 11.62 -2.89
CA LYS A 106 6.17 12.28 -4.18
C LYS A 106 5.34 11.63 -5.30
N LEU A 107 5.21 10.31 -5.30
CA LEU A 107 4.34 9.59 -6.23
C LEU A 107 2.88 10.05 -6.09
N MET A 108 2.41 10.17 -4.85
CA MET A 108 1.05 10.65 -4.59
C MET A 108 0.81 12.06 -5.12
N ARG A 109 1.78 12.96 -4.92
CA ARG A 109 1.70 14.33 -5.44
C ARG A 109 1.64 14.38 -6.97
N LYS A 110 2.18 13.36 -7.63
CA LYS A 110 2.14 13.23 -9.09
C LYS A 110 0.89 12.49 -9.60
N GLY A 111 -0.06 12.19 -8.71
CA GLY A 111 -1.34 11.60 -9.09
C GLY A 111 -1.42 10.08 -8.98
N TYR A 112 -0.39 9.42 -8.46
CA TYR A 112 -0.39 7.98 -8.24
C TYR A 112 -1.03 7.66 -6.89
N ASN A 113 -2.20 7.03 -6.92
CA ASN A 113 -3.01 6.79 -5.73
C ASN A 113 -3.86 5.54 -5.90
N PRO A 114 -3.99 4.66 -4.90
CA PRO A 114 -3.31 4.66 -3.61
C PRO A 114 -1.88 4.11 -3.70
N VAL A 115 -1.04 4.50 -2.73
CA VAL A 115 0.32 3.98 -2.56
C VAL A 115 0.38 3.20 -1.25
N TYR A 116 0.62 1.91 -1.36
CA TYR A 116 0.80 1.01 -0.22
C TYR A 116 2.28 0.77 0.01
N VAL A 117 2.68 0.71 1.27
CA VAL A 117 4.07 0.50 1.67
C VAL A 117 4.18 -0.75 2.54
N LEU A 118 5.18 -1.57 2.28
CA LEU A 118 5.47 -2.75 3.08
C LEU A 118 6.06 -2.34 4.43
N LYS A 119 5.30 -2.59 5.49
CA LYS A 119 5.75 -2.33 6.85
C LYS A 119 6.88 -3.27 7.21
N GLY A 120 7.98 -2.71 7.75
CA GLY A 120 9.18 -3.46 8.07
C GLY A 120 10.12 -3.73 6.91
N GLY A 121 9.69 -3.52 5.68
CA GLY A 121 10.52 -3.65 4.49
C GLY A 121 10.88 -5.09 4.12
N PHE A 122 11.71 -5.21 3.10
CA PHE A 122 12.13 -6.50 2.55
C PHE A 122 12.93 -7.34 3.54
N ASP A 123 13.71 -6.73 4.40
CA ASP A 123 14.52 -7.45 5.40
C ASP A 123 13.66 -8.25 6.38
N ASN A 124 12.44 -7.81 6.62
CA ASN A 124 11.47 -8.49 7.49
C ASN A 124 10.40 -9.26 6.71
N TRP A 125 10.59 -9.48 5.42
CA TRP A 125 9.66 -10.23 4.60
C TRP A 125 9.71 -11.70 4.98
N PRO A 126 8.62 -12.28 5.55
CA PRO A 126 8.63 -13.64 6.06
C PRO A 126 8.32 -14.71 5.02
N PHE A 127 7.98 -14.31 3.82
CA PHE A 127 7.58 -15.21 2.75
C PHE A 127 8.76 -15.56 1.83
N PRO A 128 8.64 -16.59 0.97
CA PRO A 128 9.71 -16.97 0.05
C PRO A 128 10.15 -15.82 -0.83
N LYS A 129 11.45 -15.65 -0.93
CA LYS A 129 12.10 -14.63 -1.75
C LYS A 129 12.61 -15.28 -3.04
N LYS A 130 12.67 -14.53 -4.07
CA LYS A 130 13.18 -14.95 -5.36
C LYS A 130 14.45 -14.16 -5.72
#